data_0737f865323da80fe01080e5e7e71f58
#
_entry.id   0737f865323da80fe01080e5e7e71f58
#
_cell.length_a   1.000
_cell.length_b   1.000
_cell.length_c   1.000
_cell.angle_alpha   90.00
_cell.angle_beta   90.00
_cell.angle_gamma   90.00
#
_symmetry.space_group_name_H-M   'P 1'
#
loop_
_entity.id
_entity.type
_entity.pdbx_description
1 polymer ?
#
loop_
_entity_poly.entity_id
_entity_poly.type
_entity_poly.pdbx_seq_one_letter_code
_entity_poly.pdbx_strand_id
1 'polypeptide(L)'
;GSSSNVAVAAARYGRKVATITRTGRDPFGEFLHDALQGFNVDDRWVTPVDGLPTPVTFCEIFPPDDFPLYFYRLPKAPDLEIYPEELDTGAIREAGVFWVTVTGLSEEPSRTATLAALEARARKDITVLDLDYRPMFWPSREEARRWVQQALPHVTVAVGNLDECETAVGEREPLAAAQALHAFGVKLAVVKQGPKGVLADDGTTATEVAPVPVTVMN
;
A
#
# COMPACT_ATOMS: atom_id res chain seq x y z
N GLY A 1 0.50 2.99 -8.13
CA GLY A 1 1.08 3.31 -6.85
C GLY A 1 1.91 2.18 -6.26
N SER A 2 2.13 2.20 -4.94
CA SER A 2 2.97 1.21 -4.26
C SER A 2 2.51 -0.23 -4.45
N SER A 3 1.21 -0.50 -4.40
CA SER A 3 0.66 -1.84 -4.65
C SER A 3 0.98 -2.38 -6.05
N SER A 4 0.89 -1.55 -7.08
CA SER A 4 1.26 -1.95 -8.45
C SER A 4 2.75 -2.26 -8.57
N ASN A 5 3.61 -1.46 -7.93
CA ASN A 5 5.05 -1.71 -7.90
C ASN A 5 5.38 -3.05 -7.22
N VAL A 6 4.72 -3.35 -6.10
CA VAL A 6 4.87 -4.64 -5.40
C VAL A 6 4.39 -5.79 -6.28
N ALA A 7 3.23 -5.65 -6.95
CA ALA A 7 2.69 -6.67 -7.84
C ALA A 7 3.65 -6.98 -8.99
N VAL A 8 4.14 -5.95 -9.68
CA VAL A 8 5.10 -6.11 -10.79
C VAL A 8 6.42 -6.73 -10.29
N ALA A 9 6.95 -6.28 -9.16
CA ALA A 9 8.16 -6.84 -8.59
C ALA A 9 7.99 -8.34 -8.26
N ALA A 10 6.89 -8.72 -7.61
CA ALA A 10 6.61 -10.11 -7.29
C ALA A 10 6.44 -10.98 -8.55
N ALA A 11 5.76 -10.46 -9.59
CA ALA A 11 5.62 -11.16 -10.86
C ALA A 11 6.97 -11.38 -11.56
N ARG A 12 7.87 -10.38 -11.53
CA ARG A 12 9.25 -10.51 -12.04
C ARG A 12 10.08 -11.56 -11.30
N TYR A 13 9.77 -11.82 -10.03
CA TYR A 13 10.34 -12.94 -9.28
C TYR A 13 9.58 -14.27 -9.49
N GLY A 14 8.76 -14.37 -10.54
CA GLY A 14 8.06 -15.59 -10.92
C GLY A 14 6.88 -15.98 -10.03
N ARG A 15 6.34 -15.03 -9.25
CA ARG A 15 5.17 -15.28 -8.41
C ARG A 15 3.88 -15.06 -9.21
N LYS A 16 2.84 -15.84 -8.88
CA LYS A 16 1.48 -15.57 -9.38
C LYS A 16 0.91 -14.41 -8.57
N VAL A 17 0.57 -13.34 -9.26
CA VAL A 17 0.13 -12.09 -8.63
C VAL A 17 -1.13 -11.59 -9.33
N ALA A 18 -2.07 -11.08 -8.55
CA ALA A 18 -3.22 -10.34 -9.05
C ALA A 18 -3.33 -9.00 -8.32
N THR A 19 -4.00 -8.04 -8.94
CA THR A 19 -4.25 -6.72 -8.37
C THR A 19 -5.75 -6.45 -8.32
N ILE A 20 -6.23 -5.95 -7.18
CA ILE A 20 -7.60 -5.45 -7.00
C ILE A 20 -7.52 -3.93 -7.01
N THR A 21 -8.06 -3.29 -8.03
CA THR A 21 -8.12 -1.83 -8.15
C THR A 21 -9.13 -1.41 -9.20
N ARG A 22 -9.25 -0.10 -9.43
CA ARG A 22 -10.09 0.48 -10.47
C ARG A 22 -9.29 1.44 -11.33
N THR A 23 -9.67 1.55 -12.59
CA THR A 23 -9.18 2.55 -13.55
C THR A 23 -10.37 3.37 -14.08
N GLY A 24 -10.10 4.47 -14.73
CA GLY A 24 -11.11 5.12 -15.57
C GLY A 24 -11.34 4.30 -16.86
N ARG A 25 -12.49 4.51 -17.50
CA ARG A 25 -12.74 4.00 -18.84
C ARG A 25 -12.17 4.98 -19.88
N ASP A 26 -10.85 5.01 -19.95
CA ASP A 26 -10.08 5.94 -20.80
C ASP A 26 -8.78 5.29 -21.29
N PRO A 27 -8.06 5.90 -22.24
CA PRO A 27 -6.82 5.32 -22.78
C PRO A 27 -5.73 5.08 -21.75
N PHE A 28 -5.71 5.82 -20.63
CA PHE A 28 -4.74 5.55 -19.54
C PHE A 28 -5.11 4.29 -18.77
N GLY A 29 -6.42 4.04 -18.58
CA GLY A 29 -6.92 2.80 -18.00
C GLY A 29 -6.56 1.59 -18.86
N GLU A 30 -6.79 1.67 -20.18
CA GLU A 30 -6.39 0.63 -21.14
C GLU A 30 -4.88 0.36 -21.09
N PHE A 31 -4.08 1.43 -21.11
CA PHE A 31 -2.62 1.31 -20.96
C PHE A 31 -2.22 0.57 -19.68
N LEU A 32 -2.88 0.83 -18.54
CA LEU A 32 -2.58 0.15 -17.28
C LEU A 32 -2.91 -1.34 -17.32
N HIS A 33 -4.01 -1.73 -17.98
CA HIS A 33 -4.34 -3.14 -18.22
C HIS A 33 -3.26 -3.83 -19.05
N ASP A 34 -2.90 -3.25 -20.20
CA ASP A 34 -1.87 -3.79 -21.07
C ASP A 34 -0.51 -3.91 -20.35
N ALA A 35 -0.15 -2.90 -19.56
CA ALA A 35 1.09 -2.91 -18.80
C ALA A 35 1.11 -4.00 -17.71
N LEU A 36 0.02 -4.18 -16.96
CA LEU A 36 -0.09 -5.23 -15.95
C LEU A 36 0.04 -6.62 -16.58
N GLN A 37 -0.69 -6.88 -17.69
CA GLN A 37 -0.60 -8.13 -18.44
C GLN A 37 0.81 -8.36 -18.98
N GLY A 38 1.45 -7.31 -19.54
CA GLY A 38 2.84 -7.37 -20.03
C GLY A 38 3.85 -7.70 -18.93
N PHE A 39 3.55 -7.41 -17.67
CA PHE A 39 4.35 -7.79 -16.50
C PHE A 39 3.91 -9.13 -15.87
N ASN A 40 2.97 -9.87 -16.47
CA ASN A 40 2.38 -11.10 -15.93
C ASN A 40 1.67 -10.90 -14.58
N VAL A 41 1.04 -9.76 -14.37
CA VAL A 41 0.13 -9.49 -13.26
C VAL A 41 -1.30 -9.74 -13.74
N ASP A 42 -2.04 -10.58 -13.03
CA ASP A 42 -3.44 -10.87 -13.33
C ASP A 42 -4.30 -9.64 -13.00
N ASP A 43 -4.95 -9.08 -13.99
CA ASP A 43 -5.76 -7.87 -13.91
C ASP A 43 -7.27 -8.13 -13.87
N ARG A 44 -7.71 -9.39 -13.64
CA ARG A 44 -9.13 -9.77 -13.63
C ARG A 44 -10.00 -8.96 -12.66
N TRP A 45 -9.42 -8.41 -11.61
CA TRP A 45 -10.07 -7.54 -10.62
C TRP A 45 -9.67 -6.07 -10.77
N VAL A 46 -9.10 -5.69 -11.90
CA VAL A 46 -8.89 -4.30 -12.29
C VAL A 46 -10.04 -3.91 -13.21
N THR A 47 -11.04 -3.23 -12.69
CA THR A 47 -12.25 -2.94 -13.47
C THR A 47 -12.41 -1.43 -13.70
N PRO A 48 -12.85 -1.01 -14.89
CA PRO A 48 -13.02 0.41 -15.19
C PRO A 48 -14.28 0.99 -14.52
N VAL A 49 -14.20 2.24 -14.09
CA VAL A 49 -15.31 3.04 -13.55
C VAL A 49 -15.69 4.09 -14.58
N ASP A 50 -16.99 4.27 -14.80
CA ASP A 50 -17.51 5.29 -15.69
C ASP A 50 -17.51 6.67 -15.02
N GLY A 51 -17.19 7.71 -15.78
CA GLY A 51 -17.27 9.10 -15.32
C GLY A 51 -16.11 9.57 -14.42
N LEU A 52 -15.19 8.71 -14.06
CA LEU A 52 -13.97 9.07 -13.33
C LEU A 52 -12.72 8.81 -14.20
N PRO A 53 -11.82 9.79 -14.33
CA PRO A 53 -10.59 9.63 -15.10
C PRO A 53 -9.57 8.77 -14.37
N THR A 54 -8.78 8.01 -15.11
CA THR A 54 -7.60 7.34 -14.58
C THR A 54 -6.61 8.38 -14.03
N PRO A 55 -6.17 8.28 -12.77
CA PRO A 55 -5.26 9.26 -12.18
C PRO A 55 -3.92 9.30 -12.89
N VAL A 56 -3.38 10.50 -13.02
CA VAL A 56 -2.04 10.74 -13.55
C VAL A 56 -1.19 11.41 -12.48
N THR A 57 0.06 10.95 -12.35
CA THR A 57 1.02 11.56 -11.44
C THR A 57 2.20 12.07 -12.24
N PHE A 58 2.54 13.34 -12.06
CA PHE A 58 3.76 13.92 -12.61
C PHE A 58 4.84 13.94 -11.54
N CYS A 59 6.04 13.51 -11.92
CA CYS A 59 7.23 13.64 -11.11
C CYS A 59 8.09 14.74 -11.69
N GLU A 60 8.35 15.78 -10.93
CA GLU A 60 9.33 16.80 -11.30
C GLU A 60 10.70 16.33 -10.82
N ILE A 61 11.72 16.51 -11.67
CA ILE A 61 13.03 15.90 -11.43
C ILE A 61 14.05 16.98 -11.15
N PHE A 62 14.46 17.15 -9.91
CA PHE A 62 15.53 18.03 -9.46
C PHE A 62 16.69 17.20 -8.90
N PRO A 63 17.65 16.81 -9.74
CA PRO A 63 18.82 16.06 -9.27
C PRO A 63 19.59 16.83 -8.20
N PRO A 64 20.21 16.16 -7.19
CA PRO A 64 20.38 14.70 -7.15
C PRO A 64 19.28 13.92 -6.42
N ASP A 65 18.40 14.55 -5.63
CA ASP A 65 17.57 13.86 -4.64
C ASP A 65 16.20 14.51 -4.34
N ASP A 66 15.77 15.48 -5.14
CA ASP A 66 14.46 16.12 -5.00
C ASP A 66 13.54 15.76 -6.17
N PHE A 67 12.43 15.06 -5.87
CA PHE A 67 11.50 14.50 -6.85
C PHE A 67 10.04 14.72 -6.41
N PRO A 68 9.55 15.97 -6.41
CA PRO A 68 8.18 16.26 -6.01
C PRO A 68 7.16 15.59 -6.93
N LEU A 69 6.12 15.04 -6.32
CA LEU A 69 5.04 14.34 -7.00
C LEU A 69 3.76 15.18 -6.99
N TYR A 70 3.17 15.36 -8.17
CA TYR A 70 1.90 16.04 -8.36
C TYR A 70 0.83 15.04 -8.79
N PHE A 71 -0.16 14.83 -7.92
CA PHE A 71 -1.23 13.85 -8.11
C PHE A 71 -2.49 14.50 -8.68
N TYR A 72 -2.88 14.07 -9.87
CA TYR A 72 -4.15 14.46 -10.49
C TYR A 72 -5.18 13.35 -10.26
N ARG A 73 -5.95 13.47 -9.18
CA ARG A 73 -6.92 12.47 -8.68
C ARG A 73 -8.33 13.05 -8.48
N LEU A 74 -8.63 14.21 -9.08
CA LEU A 74 -9.92 14.89 -8.93
C LEU A 74 -10.84 14.58 -10.10
N PRO A 75 -12.20 14.57 -9.88
CA PRO A 75 -12.90 14.84 -8.62
C PRO A 75 -12.70 13.73 -7.56
N LYS A 76 -12.45 12.50 -7.99
CA LYS A 76 -12.15 11.31 -7.19
C LYS A 76 -11.37 10.32 -8.03
N ALA A 77 -10.48 9.57 -7.42
CA ALA A 77 -9.77 8.53 -8.15
C ALA A 77 -10.60 7.23 -8.21
N PRO A 78 -10.64 6.55 -9.36
CA PRO A 78 -11.38 5.29 -9.52
C PRO A 78 -11.00 4.20 -8.52
N ASP A 79 -9.73 4.11 -8.11
CA ASP A 79 -9.26 3.14 -7.11
C ASP A 79 -9.92 3.31 -5.72
N LEU A 80 -10.64 4.40 -5.50
CA LEU A 80 -11.46 4.62 -4.30
C LEU A 80 -12.92 4.16 -4.47
N GLU A 81 -13.30 3.63 -5.63
CA GLU A 81 -14.62 3.09 -5.95
C GLU A 81 -14.67 1.55 -5.86
N ILE A 82 -13.96 0.97 -4.91
CA ILE A 82 -14.03 -0.46 -4.63
C ILE A 82 -15.09 -0.69 -3.56
N TYR A 83 -16.06 -1.55 -3.84
CA TYR A 83 -17.16 -1.89 -2.93
C TYR A 83 -16.94 -3.26 -2.28
N PRO A 84 -17.37 -3.46 -1.02
CA PRO A 84 -17.17 -4.73 -0.31
C PRO A 84 -17.78 -5.93 -1.01
N GLU A 85 -18.97 -5.77 -1.63
CA GLU A 85 -19.70 -6.81 -2.34
C GLU A 85 -19.04 -7.29 -3.63
N GLU A 86 -18.09 -6.53 -4.16
CA GLU A 86 -17.34 -6.88 -5.37
C GLU A 86 -16.08 -7.70 -5.08
N LEU A 87 -15.72 -7.85 -3.80
CA LEU A 87 -14.51 -8.54 -3.41
C LEU A 87 -14.63 -10.07 -3.55
N ASP A 88 -13.69 -10.68 -4.25
CA ASP A 88 -13.52 -12.13 -4.21
C ASP A 88 -12.85 -12.54 -2.88
N THR A 89 -13.66 -12.67 -1.85
CA THR A 89 -13.18 -13.03 -0.50
C THR A 89 -12.55 -14.42 -0.44
N GLY A 90 -12.92 -15.31 -1.36
CA GLY A 90 -12.29 -16.63 -1.52
C GLY A 90 -10.84 -16.47 -1.95
N ALA A 91 -10.59 -15.75 -3.05
CA ALA A 91 -9.24 -15.49 -3.55
C ALA A 91 -8.39 -14.74 -2.52
N ILE A 92 -8.96 -13.73 -1.83
CA ILE A 92 -8.28 -13.00 -0.76
C ILE A 92 -7.84 -13.95 0.36
N ARG A 93 -8.70 -14.88 0.75
CA ARG A 93 -8.41 -15.85 1.82
C ARG A 93 -7.39 -16.89 1.41
N GLU A 94 -7.36 -17.30 0.14
CA GLU A 94 -6.46 -18.34 -0.37
C GLU A 94 -5.08 -17.83 -0.78
N ALA A 95 -4.93 -16.53 -0.99
CA ALA A 95 -3.64 -15.93 -1.33
C ALA A 95 -2.59 -16.23 -0.25
N GLY A 96 -1.38 -16.65 -0.61
CA GLY A 96 -0.26 -16.82 0.34
C GLY A 96 0.17 -15.50 0.98
N VAL A 97 0.13 -14.41 0.21
CA VAL A 97 0.36 -13.04 0.69
C VAL A 97 -0.81 -12.17 0.28
N PHE A 98 -1.36 -11.41 1.21
CA PHE A 98 -2.34 -10.37 0.94
C PHE A 98 -1.76 -9.01 1.33
N TRP A 99 -1.66 -8.09 0.37
CA TRP A 99 -1.04 -6.78 0.55
C TRP A 99 -2.07 -5.67 0.33
N VAL A 100 -2.25 -4.82 1.33
CA VAL A 100 -3.10 -3.62 1.24
C VAL A 100 -2.29 -2.37 1.55
N THR A 101 -2.73 -1.23 1.05
CA THR A 101 -2.11 0.07 1.31
C THR A 101 -3.06 0.99 2.06
N VAL A 102 -2.51 1.89 2.86
CA VAL A 102 -3.27 2.89 3.62
C VAL A 102 -4.07 3.83 2.69
N THR A 103 -3.66 3.99 1.43
CA THR A 103 -4.44 4.75 0.44
C THR A 103 -5.86 4.19 0.29
N GLY A 104 -6.06 2.86 0.35
CA GLY A 104 -7.38 2.24 0.30
C GLY A 104 -8.31 2.62 1.46
N LEU A 105 -7.75 3.10 2.57
CA LEU A 105 -8.52 3.54 3.75
C LEU A 105 -8.89 5.03 3.69
N SER A 106 -8.41 5.79 2.70
CA SER A 106 -8.53 7.25 2.70
C SER A 106 -9.95 7.75 2.47
N GLU A 107 -10.77 7.03 1.70
CA GLU A 107 -12.12 7.47 1.31
C GLU A 107 -13.07 6.27 1.10
N GLU A 108 -14.37 6.51 1.31
CA GLU A 108 -15.42 5.54 0.97
C GLU A 108 -15.69 5.49 -0.54
N PRO A 109 -16.14 4.33 -1.09
CA PRO A 109 -16.40 3.04 -0.42
C PRO A 109 -15.16 2.17 -0.19
N SER A 110 -14.01 2.52 -0.77
CA SER A 110 -12.77 1.73 -0.71
C SER A 110 -12.30 1.46 0.74
N ARG A 111 -12.54 2.39 1.65
CA ARG A 111 -12.26 2.20 3.09
C ARG A 111 -12.99 1.00 3.67
N THR A 112 -14.31 0.99 3.51
CA THR A 112 -15.15 -0.13 3.96
C THR A 112 -14.76 -1.43 3.26
N ALA A 113 -14.46 -1.39 1.96
CA ALA A 113 -14.00 -2.57 1.22
C ALA A 113 -12.63 -3.09 1.72
N THR A 114 -11.69 -2.19 2.00
CA THR A 114 -10.37 -2.57 2.52
C THR A 114 -10.48 -3.24 3.90
N LEU A 115 -11.29 -2.70 4.80
CA LEU A 115 -11.53 -3.31 6.12
C LEU A 115 -12.24 -4.66 5.97
N ALA A 116 -13.27 -4.77 5.12
CA ALA A 116 -13.96 -6.03 4.85
C ALA A 116 -13.02 -7.09 4.25
N ALA A 117 -12.10 -6.69 3.36
CA ALA A 117 -11.07 -7.58 2.82
C ALA A 117 -10.14 -8.12 3.91
N LEU A 118 -9.69 -7.24 4.81
CA LEU A 118 -8.84 -7.61 5.95
C LEU A 118 -9.56 -8.54 6.94
N GLU A 119 -10.83 -8.28 7.23
CA GLU A 119 -11.67 -9.16 8.04
C GLU A 119 -11.84 -10.53 7.39
N ALA A 120 -12.19 -10.58 6.09
CA ALA A 120 -12.31 -11.82 5.34
C ALA A 120 -10.99 -12.60 5.29
N ARG A 121 -9.86 -11.92 5.23
CA ARG A 121 -8.51 -12.51 5.29
C ARG A 121 -8.22 -13.16 6.64
N ALA A 122 -8.80 -12.65 7.72
CA ALA A 122 -8.70 -13.19 9.08
C ALA A 122 -7.24 -13.39 9.57
N ARG A 123 -6.32 -12.49 9.17
CA ARG A 123 -4.88 -12.57 9.50
C ARG A 123 -4.20 -13.86 9.02
N LYS A 124 -4.77 -14.53 8.02
CA LYS A 124 -4.21 -15.77 7.52
C LYS A 124 -2.83 -15.50 6.87
N ASP A 125 -1.85 -16.33 7.22
CA ASP A 125 -0.49 -16.32 6.66
C ASP A 125 0.15 -14.91 6.70
N ILE A 126 0.63 -14.41 5.56
CA ILE A 126 1.25 -13.09 5.43
C ILE A 126 0.18 -12.10 4.97
N THR A 127 -0.25 -11.24 5.88
CA THR A 127 -1.20 -10.14 5.62
C THR A 127 -0.48 -8.82 5.91
N VAL A 128 -0.23 -8.03 4.87
CA VAL A 128 0.63 -6.84 4.92
C VAL A 128 -0.20 -5.57 4.84
N LEU A 129 0.06 -4.63 5.73
CA LEU A 129 -0.37 -3.23 5.61
C LEU A 129 0.86 -2.37 5.25
N ASP A 130 0.86 -1.82 4.05
CA ASP A 130 1.80 -0.77 3.66
C ASP A 130 1.27 0.57 4.16
N LEU A 131 2.01 1.21 5.05
CA LEU A 131 1.62 2.45 5.73
C LEU A 131 1.63 3.68 4.81
N ASP A 132 2.00 3.56 3.59
CA ASP A 132 2.03 4.48 2.44
C ASP A 132 1.15 5.75 2.61
N TYR A 133 1.43 6.53 3.64
CA TYR A 133 0.70 7.75 3.97
C TYR A 133 1.04 8.86 2.99
N ARG A 134 -0.01 9.47 2.42
CA ARG A 134 0.10 10.65 1.56
C ARG A 134 -0.79 11.75 2.12
N PRO A 135 -0.21 12.83 2.69
CA PRO A 135 -0.98 13.88 3.37
C PRO A 135 -2.14 14.43 2.54
N MET A 136 -1.96 14.56 1.22
CA MET A 136 -2.98 15.11 0.31
C MET A 136 -4.22 14.22 0.13
N PHE A 137 -4.21 12.97 0.59
CA PHE A 137 -5.38 12.06 0.49
C PHE A 137 -6.23 12.05 1.75
N TRP A 138 -5.86 12.83 2.76
CA TRP A 138 -6.50 12.80 4.07
C TRP A 138 -6.90 14.21 4.53
N PRO A 139 -8.02 14.35 5.22
CA PRO A 139 -8.38 15.63 5.86
C PRO A 139 -7.37 16.06 6.93
N SER A 140 -6.79 15.09 7.65
CA SER A 140 -5.74 15.32 8.64
C SER A 140 -4.92 14.07 8.92
N ARG A 141 -3.76 14.23 9.58
CA ARG A 141 -2.94 13.11 10.05
C ARG A 141 -3.65 12.27 11.11
N GLU A 142 -4.45 12.90 11.97
CA GLU A 142 -5.23 12.25 13.01
C GLU A 142 -6.32 11.36 12.42
N GLU A 143 -6.98 11.80 11.35
CA GLU A 143 -7.96 11.00 10.64
C GLU A 143 -7.29 9.77 10.01
N ALA A 144 -6.14 9.94 9.36
CA ALA A 144 -5.36 8.83 8.82
C ALA A 144 -4.97 7.85 9.92
N ARG A 145 -4.43 8.33 11.04
CA ARG A 145 -4.07 7.51 12.21
C ARG A 145 -5.24 6.68 12.69
N ARG A 146 -6.41 7.30 12.84
CA ARG A 146 -7.61 6.62 13.32
C ARG A 146 -7.96 5.39 12.47
N TRP A 147 -7.92 5.54 11.15
CA TRP A 147 -8.26 4.45 10.23
C TRP A 147 -7.16 3.40 10.10
N VAL A 148 -5.91 3.81 10.12
CA VAL A 148 -4.76 2.89 10.17
C VAL A 148 -4.83 2.02 11.41
N GLN A 149 -5.12 2.60 12.58
CA GLN A 149 -5.26 1.85 13.83
C GLN A 149 -6.43 0.88 13.84
N GLN A 150 -7.48 1.10 13.05
CA GLN A 150 -8.54 0.12 12.84
C GLN A 150 -8.07 -1.04 11.96
N ALA A 151 -7.20 -0.83 11.00
CA ALA A 151 -6.68 -1.87 10.12
C ALA A 151 -5.57 -2.72 10.76
N LEU A 152 -4.72 -2.12 11.61
CA LEU A 152 -3.56 -2.79 12.22
C LEU A 152 -3.89 -4.12 12.93
N PRO A 153 -4.98 -4.27 13.71
CA PRO A 153 -5.31 -5.55 14.35
C PRO A 153 -5.59 -6.70 13.37
N HIS A 154 -5.86 -6.40 12.10
CA HIS A 154 -6.19 -7.37 11.07
C HIS A 154 -4.98 -7.83 10.25
N VAL A 155 -3.78 -7.29 10.48
CA VAL A 155 -2.58 -7.62 9.70
C VAL A 155 -1.53 -8.34 10.53
N THR A 156 -0.63 -9.04 9.84
CA THR A 156 0.51 -9.72 10.47
C THR A 156 1.81 -8.98 10.25
N VAL A 157 1.88 -8.18 9.19
CA VAL A 157 3.06 -7.38 8.84
C VAL A 157 2.63 -5.93 8.61
N ALA A 158 3.38 -4.97 9.15
CA ALA A 158 3.26 -3.57 8.80
C ALA A 158 4.59 -3.06 8.27
N VAL A 159 4.55 -2.32 7.15
CA VAL A 159 5.74 -1.74 6.54
C VAL A 159 5.54 -0.26 6.29
N GLY A 160 6.49 0.58 6.70
CA GLY A 160 6.41 2.02 6.50
C GLY A 160 7.75 2.71 6.69
N ASN A 161 7.85 3.96 6.26
CA ASN A 161 8.95 4.83 6.61
C ASN A 161 8.69 5.52 7.96
N LEU A 162 9.63 6.35 8.42
CA LEU A 162 9.55 7.01 9.73
C LEU A 162 8.34 7.94 9.85
N ASP A 163 7.98 8.70 8.80
CA ASP A 163 6.81 9.58 8.79
C ASP A 163 5.50 8.79 8.77
N GLU A 164 5.48 7.69 8.03
CA GLU A 164 4.35 6.76 7.95
C GLU A 164 4.11 6.08 9.32
N CYS A 165 5.18 5.65 9.99
CA CYS A 165 5.09 5.10 11.35
C CYS A 165 4.60 6.14 12.36
N GLU A 166 5.15 7.36 12.33
CA GLU A 166 4.67 8.45 13.18
C GLU A 166 3.20 8.77 12.96
N THR A 167 2.75 8.71 11.70
CA THR A 167 1.33 8.88 11.38
C THR A 167 0.49 7.74 11.96
N ALA A 168 0.91 6.50 11.80
CA ALA A 168 0.16 5.31 12.21
C ALA A 168 0.07 5.16 13.74
N VAL A 169 1.21 5.28 14.44
CA VAL A 169 1.33 4.91 15.86
C VAL A 169 1.90 6.01 16.76
N GLY A 170 2.25 7.17 16.21
CA GLY A 170 2.76 8.32 16.97
C GLY A 170 4.25 8.28 17.27
N GLU A 171 4.97 7.26 16.80
CA GLU A 171 6.38 7.06 17.08
C GLU A 171 7.21 7.16 15.80
N ARG A 172 8.32 7.90 15.88
CA ARG A 172 9.25 8.13 14.76
C ARG A 172 10.58 7.42 14.95
N GLU A 173 10.97 7.12 16.20
CA GLU A 173 12.15 6.35 16.48
C GLU A 173 11.91 4.90 16.04
N PRO A 174 12.80 4.27 15.25
CA PRO A 174 12.52 2.98 14.58
C PRO A 174 12.08 1.85 15.52
N LEU A 175 12.78 1.67 16.64
CA LEU A 175 12.45 0.60 17.57
C LEU A 175 11.16 0.90 18.36
N ALA A 176 10.96 2.15 18.77
CA ALA A 176 9.73 2.56 19.44
C ALA A 176 8.51 2.41 18.51
N ALA A 177 8.68 2.76 17.23
CA ALA A 177 7.64 2.57 16.21
C ALA A 177 7.30 1.07 16.02
N ALA A 178 8.30 0.21 15.94
CA ALA A 178 8.10 -1.23 15.85
C ALA A 178 7.36 -1.77 17.07
N GLN A 179 7.76 -1.39 18.28
CA GLN A 179 7.10 -1.78 19.53
C GLN A 179 5.65 -1.29 19.60
N ALA A 180 5.38 -0.06 19.14
CA ALA A 180 4.03 0.48 19.07
C ALA A 180 3.16 -0.30 18.06
N LEU A 181 3.71 -0.72 16.91
CA LEU A 181 3.02 -1.59 15.95
C LEU A 181 2.70 -2.96 16.54
N HIS A 182 3.64 -3.55 17.30
CA HIS A 182 3.39 -4.82 18.01
C HIS A 182 2.26 -4.73 19.02
N ALA A 183 2.06 -3.58 19.68
CA ALA A 183 0.95 -3.36 20.59
C ALA A 183 -0.43 -3.49 19.92
N PHE A 184 -0.52 -3.27 18.59
CA PHE A 184 -1.72 -3.55 17.78
C PHE A 184 -1.79 -5.01 17.29
N GLY A 185 -0.83 -5.86 17.66
CA GLY A 185 -0.82 -7.27 17.30
C GLY A 185 -0.09 -7.57 15.98
N VAL A 186 0.62 -6.63 15.38
CA VAL A 186 1.52 -6.88 14.25
C VAL A 186 2.62 -7.84 14.69
N LYS A 187 2.93 -8.84 13.86
CA LYS A 187 3.97 -9.85 14.16
C LYS A 187 5.35 -9.46 13.63
N LEU A 188 5.38 -8.72 12.52
CA LEU A 188 6.62 -8.24 11.91
C LEU A 188 6.44 -6.76 11.54
N ALA A 189 7.19 -5.91 12.18
CA ALA A 189 7.28 -4.49 11.86
C ALA A 189 8.51 -4.25 10.98
N VAL A 190 8.32 -3.57 9.84
CA VAL A 190 9.40 -3.22 8.90
C VAL A 190 9.46 -1.71 8.77
N VAL A 191 10.44 -1.08 9.39
CA VAL A 191 10.61 0.37 9.44
C VAL A 191 11.73 0.80 8.48
N LYS A 192 11.33 1.45 7.38
CA LYS A 192 12.25 1.97 6.36
C LYS A 192 12.89 3.27 6.86
N GLN A 193 14.21 3.38 6.78
CA GLN A 193 14.98 4.51 7.30
C GLN A 193 15.75 5.26 6.18
N GLY A 194 15.34 5.09 4.93
CA GLY A 194 16.02 5.70 3.78
C GLY A 194 17.49 5.27 3.68
N PRO A 195 18.44 6.21 3.64
CA PRO A 195 19.86 5.88 3.51
C PRO A 195 20.45 5.07 4.66
N LYS A 196 19.75 4.95 5.78
CA LYS A 196 20.17 4.13 6.93
C LYS A 196 19.72 2.68 6.81
N GLY A 197 18.93 2.33 5.81
CA GLY A 197 18.44 0.97 5.61
C GLY A 197 17.09 0.70 6.25
N VAL A 198 16.92 -0.46 6.85
CA VAL A 198 15.64 -0.95 7.37
C VAL A 198 15.83 -1.60 8.73
N LEU A 199 14.95 -1.31 9.67
CA LEU A 199 14.76 -2.10 10.89
C LEU A 199 13.63 -3.11 10.63
N ALA A 200 13.87 -4.40 10.86
CA ALA A 200 12.87 -5.45 10.92
C ALA A 200 12.81 -6.02 12.34
N ASP A 201 11.62 -5.99 12.94
CA ASP A 201 11.41 -6.46 14.32
C ASP A 201 10.24 -7.45 14.34
N ASP A 202 10.46 -8.65 14.90
CA ASP A 202 9.45 -9.70 15.06
C ASP A 202 8.85 -9.75 16.49
N GLY A 203 9.17 -8.77 17.32
CA GLY A 203 8.76 -8.68 18.72
C GLY A 203 9.68 -9.44 19.69
N THR A 204 10.68 -10.18 19.17
CA THR A 204 11.71 -10.87 19.97
C THR A 204 13.11 -10.43 19.55
N THR A 205 13.29 -10.16 18.28
CA THR A 205 14.57 -9.81 17.68
C THR A 205 14.39 -8.63 16.73
N ALA A 206 15.11 -7.56 16.98
CA ALA A 206 15.23 -6.43 16.07
C ALA A 206 16.51 -6.59 15.23
N THR A 207 16.37 -6.56 13.92
CA THR A 207 17.47 -6.71 12.96
C THR A 207 17.56 -5.47 12.09
N GLU A 208 18.71 -4.85 12.05
CA GLU A 208 19.01 -3.77 11.12
C GLU A 208 19.62 -4.34 9.83
N VAL A 209 19.08 -3.93 8.69
CA VAL A 209 19.57 -4.29 7.37
C VAL A 209 20.09 -3.03 6.68
N ALA A 210 21.37 -3.02 6.38
CA ALA A 210 21.99 -1.90 5.68
C ALA A 210 21.45 -1.75 4.25
N PRO A 211 21.37 -0.53 3.71
CA PRO A 211 20.96 -0.33 2.33
C PRO A 211 22.00 -0.86 1.34
N VAL A 212 21.54 -1.29 0.19
CA VAL A 212 22.46 -1.53 -0.93
C VAL A 212 22.82 -0.18 -1.54
N PRO A 213 24.13 0.17 -1.60
CA PRO A 213 24.54 1.42 -2.25
C PRO A 213 24.17 1.40 -3.73
N VAL A 214 23.42 2.39 -4.16
CA VAL A 214 23.02 2.56 -5.56
C VAL A 214 23.22 4.01 -5.97
N THR A 215 23.57 4.24 -7.24
CA THR A 215 23.43 5.57 -7.82
C THR A 215 21.96 5.76 -8.15
N VAL A 216 21.34 6.79 -7.56
CA VAL A 216 19.94 7.11 -7.86
C VAL A 216 19.88 7.60 -9.31
N MET A 217 19.11 6.87 -10.12
CA MET A 217 18.76 7.24 -11.49
C MET A 217 17.24 7.34 -11.56
N ASN A 218 16.76 8.45 -12.07
CA ASN A 218 15.31 8.72 -12.14
C ASN A 218 14.69 8.10 -13.38
#